data_0fe6b311a84eb5a6cd45d8f070fe53b6
#
_entry.id   0fe6b311a84eb5a6cd45d8f070fe53b6
#
_cell.length_a   1.000
_cell.length_b   1.000
_cell.length_c   1.000
_cell.angle_alpha   90.00
_cell.angle_beta   90.00
_cell.angle_gamma   90.00
#
_symmetry.space_group_name_H-M   'P 1'
#
loop_
_entity.id
_entity.type
_entity.pdbx_description
1 polymer ?
#
loop_
_entity_poly.entity_id
_entity_poly.type
_entity_poly.pdbx_seq_one_letter_code
_entity_poly.pdbx_strand_id
1 'polypeptide(L)'
;MRVMSQLAMVMNLDKCIGCHTCSVTCKQAWTNRSGVEYVWFNNVETRPGQGYPRTYQDQERWQGGWTLNRRGRLTLKAGGRLKKLLSIFSNPVMPSIYDYYEPWTYDYETLTNAPAQQHTPVARPKSLLTGRDMKVTWSANWDDDLGGGPTLTQDDPVLKKLSEKITLDFEQTFMFYLPRICEHCLNPACAASCPSGAIYKRAEDGIVLVDQDRCRGWRMCVTGCPYKKVYFNHRTGKAEKCTFCFPRIEVGLPTICAETCVGRLRYIGVVLYDADKVLEAASVTDDKDLLRAQRAVFLDPDDPAVQRAAEEAGIPRDWVESAQRSPVWALINRFEVALPLHPEYRTLPMVWYIPPLSPVVDSLTDTGHDGENAGNLFGAIDTLRIPVTYLAELFTAGDPGPVRDVLARLAAMRSFMRDVNLGREPDVSIPDAVGMTTDDIEDMHRLLAIAKYDERYVIPTAHAEGRDPQQLAHSLEELATECSLDYEDGPGMTPSGPFGESSGGAVPIALENFQMLKQRQRSDTFVDPSDGRERVNLLNWDGKGQGGLFLPAPDAPDDDAGGGPGMPARGEPDGIRP
;
A
#
# COMPACT_ATOMS: atom_id res chain seq x y z
N MET A 1 -21.65 -23.78 -0.64
CA MET A 1 -20.35 -23.10 -0.66
C MET A 1 -20.11 -22.58 -2.07
N ARG A 2 -20.03 -21.28 -2.24
CA ARG A 2 -19.76 -20.63 -3.53
C ARG A 2 -18.34 -20.07 -3.49
N VAL A 3 -17.40 -20.82 -4.05
CA VAL A 3 -15.98 -20.45 -4.05
C VAL A 3 -15.75 -19.29 -5.03
N MET A 4 -15.05 -18.28 -4.55
CA MET A 4 -14.58 -17.15 -5.34
C MET A 4 -13.11 -16.89 -5.01
N SER A 5 -12.39 -16.29 -5.94
CA SER A 5 -11.01 -15.87 -5.75
C SER A 5 -10.90 -14.36 -5.54
N GLN A 6 -9.91 -13.95 -4.76
CA GLN A 6 -9.57 -12.53 -4.62
C GLN A 6 -8.08 -12.35 -4.38
N LEU A 7 -7.53 -11.31 -4.99
CA LEU A 7 -6.21 -10.79 -4.62
C LEU A 7 -6.29 -9.98 -3.34
N ALA A 8 -5.35 -10.23 -2.46
CA ALA A 8 -5.26 -9.57 -1.18
C ALA A 8 -3.82 -9.14 -0.89
N MET A 9 -3.66 -8.26 0.07
CA MET A 9 -2.35 -7.74 0.47
C MET A 9 -2.16 -7.83 1.98
N VAL A 10 -0.98 -8.19 2.43
CA VAL A 10 -0.54 -8.03 3.82
C VAL A 10 0.59 -7.01 3.86
N MET A 11 0.56 -6.12 4.85
CA MET A 11 1.59 -5.13 5.10
C MET A 11 2.21 -5.33 6.48
N ASN A 12 3.50 -5.64 6.53
CA ASN A 12 4.21 -5.79 7.79
C ASN A 12 4.67 -4.43 8.32
N LEU A 13 3.96 -3.88 9.30
CA LEU A 13 4.23 -2.55 9.84
C LEU A 13 5.56 -2.47 10.59
N ASP A 14 6.03 -3.58 11.11
CA ASP A 14 7.32 -3.66 11.81
C ASP A 14 8.51 -3.29 10.91
N LYS A 15 8.35 -3.43 9.59
CA LYS A 15 9.37 -3.10 8.58
C LYS A 15 9.17 -1.71 7.94
N CYS A 16 8.12 -0.98 8.32
CA CYS A 16 7.85 0.33 7.72
C CYS A 16 8.70 1.41 8.38
N ILE A 17 9.57 2.03 7.60
CA ILE A 17 10.46 3.12 8.05
C ILE A 17 9.95 4.51 7.68
N GLY A 18 8.73 4.63 7.13
CA GLY A 18 8.16 5.92 6.74
C GLY A 18 8.89 6.63 5.59
N CYS A 19 9.57 5.89 4.70
CA CYS A 19 10.35 6.50 3.60
C CYS A 19 9.51 7.10 2.47
N HIS A 20 8.20 6.89 2.43
CA HIS A 20 7.22 7.38 1.46
C HIS A 20 7.47 7.02 -0.02
N THR A 21 8.49 6.23 -0.35
CA THR A 21 8.77 5.81 -1.72
C THR A 21 7.54 5.19 -2.39
N CYS A 22 6.82 4.33 -1.69
CA CYS A 22 5.58 3.72 -2.18
C CYS A 22 4.46 4.74 -2.47
N SER A 23 4.42 5.86 -1.75
CA SER A 23 3.44 6.92 -1.96
C SER A 23 3.79 7.77 -3.17
N VAL A 24 5.06 8.16 -3.28
CA VAL A 24 5.55 9.01 -4.38
C VAL A 24 5.42 8.28 -5.72
N THR A 25 5.84 7.02 -5.79
CA THR A 25 5.74 6.23 -7.03
C THR A 25 4.28 5.95 -7.42
N CYS A 26 3.40 5.67 -6.45
CA CYS A 26 1.98 5.55 -6.70
C CYS A 26 1.37 6.87 -7.18
N LYS A 27 1.75 8.00 -6.58
CA LYS A 27 1.33 9.34 -6.99
C LYS A 27 1.73 9.61 -8.43
N GLN A 28 2.98 9.36 -8.76
CA GLN A 28 3.52 9.61 -10.09
C GLN A 28 2.82 8.74 -11.15
N ALA A 29 2.55 7.48 -10.83
CA ALA A 29 1.92 6.57 -11.78
C ALA A 29 0.42 6.83 -12.01
N TRP A 30 -0.32 7.29 -10.98
CA TRP A 30 -1.79 7.29 -11.03
C TRP A 30 -2.45 8.65 -10.82
N THR A 31 -1.88 9.53 -10.01
CA THR A 31 -2.57 10.75 -9.58
C THR A 31 -1.75 12.03 -9.78
N ASN A 32 -0.68 11.97 -10.56
CA ASN A 32 0.09 13.16 -10.95
C ASN A 32 -0.51 13.80 -12.21
N ARG A 33 -1.76 14.26 -12.08
CA ARG A 33 -2.51 14.87 -13.19
C ARG A 33 -3.57 15.83 -12.68
N SER A 34 -4.07 16.66 -13.59
CA SER A 34 -5.02 17.73 -13.30
C SER A 34 -6.35 17.21 -12.74
N GLY A 35 -6.85 17.85 -11.68
CA GLY A 35 -8.10 17.53 -11.00
C GLY A 35 -7.96 16.53 -9.84
N VAL A 36 -6.79 15.90 -9.70
CA VAL A 36 -6.48 14.94 -8.63
C VAL A 36 -5.17 15.25 -7.92
N GLU A 37 -4.71 16.49 -7.99
CA GLU A 37 -3.46 16.95 -7.38
C GLU A 37 -3.42 16.66 -5.88
N TYR A 38 -4.55 16.77 -5.19
CA TYR A 38 -4.69 16.51 -3.77
C TYR A 38 -4.79 15.01 -3.43
N VAL A 39 -4.94 14.14 -4.44
CA VAL A 39 -5.23 12.72 -4.24
C VAL A 39 -3.96 11.90 -4.03
N TRP A 40 -3.97 11.06 -3.00
CA TRP A 40 -2.95 10.05 -2.73
C TRP A 40 -3.62 8.68 -2.57
N PHE A 41 -3.55 7.83 -3.59
CA PHE A 41 -4.10 6.48 -3.51
C PHE A 41 -3.39 5.65 -2.45
N ASN A 42 -2.06 5.74 -2.40
CA ASN A 42 -1.25 5.22 -1.31
C ASN A 42 -0.65 6.39 -0.52
N ASN A 43 -0.81 6.38 0.78
CA ASN A 43 -0.18 7.30 1.70
C ASN A 43 0.37 6.52 2.91
N VAL A 44 1.36 7.07 3.58
CA VAL A 44 1.91 6.53 4.82
C VAL A 44 1.60 7.51 5.93
N GLU A 45 0.92 7.05 6.95
CA GLU A 45 0.50 7.86 8.09
C GLU A 45 1.36 7.54 9.30
N THR A 46 1.74 8.56 10.06
CA THR A 46 2.28 8.38 11.41
C THR A 46 1.13 8.11 12.35
N ARG A 47 1.27 7.11 13.22
CA ARG A 47 0.27 6.76 14.23
C ARG A 47 0.88 6.76 15.63
N PRO A 48 0.22 7.44 16.59
CA PRO A 48 -1.01 8.24 16.49
C PRO A 48 -0.87 9.47 15.60
N GLY A 49 -1.97 9.90 14.98
CA GLY A 49 -2.00 11.06 14.09
C GLY A 49 -3.35 11.30 13.43
N GLN A 50 -3.47 12.39 12.70
CA GLN A 50 -4.74 12.82 12.09
C GLN A 50 -5.21 11.93 10.93
N GLY A 51 -4.27 11.36 10.18
CA GLY A 51 -4.58 10.58 8.98
C GLY A 51 -4.96 11.40 7.75
N TYR A 52 -5.33 10.72 6.67
CA TYR A 52 -5.66 11.34 5.38
C TYR A 52 -6.92 10.70 4.76
N PRO A 53 -8.03 11.47 4.59
CA PRO A 53 -8.24 12.84 5.07
C PRO A 53 -8.20 12.96 6.59
N ARG A 54 -8.02 14.18 7.07
CA ARG A 54 -7.89 14.45 8.52
C ARG A 54 -9.03 13.83 9.30
N THR A 55 -8.71 13.14 10.38
CA THR A 55 -9.65 12.49 11.29
C THR A 55 -10.60 11.49 10.63
N TYR A 56 -10.20 10.83 9.53
CA TYR A 56 -11.08 9.90 8.80
C TYR A 56 -11.67 8.77 9.69
N GLN A 57 -11.00 8.43 10.79
CA GLN A 57 -11.43 7.42 11.74
C GLN A 57 -12.59 7.87 12.64
N ASP A 58 -12.88 9.17 12.68
CA ASP A 58 -14.07 9.69 13.36
C ASP A 58 -15.35 9.35 12.57
N GLN A 59 -15.92 8.19 12.86
CA GLN A 59 -17.11 7.71 12.17
C GLN A 59 -18.42 8.33 12.67
N GLU A 60 -18.39 9.13 13.71
CA GLU A 60 -19.53 10.00 14.07
C GLU A 60 -19.67 11.13 13.06
N ARG A 61 -18.55 11.73 12.70
CA ARG A 61 -18.48 12.77 11.67
C ARG A 61 -18.66 12.19 10.27
N TRP A 62 -17.93 11.15 9.89
CA TRP A 62 -17.77 10.72 8.50
C TRP A 62 -18.76 9.67 8.04
N GLN A 63 -19.41 8.95 8.95
CA GLN A 63 -20.53 8.02 8.71
C GLN A 63 -20.32 7.03 7.55
N GLY A 64 -19.13 6.46 7.39
CA GLY A 64 -18.83 5.45 6.38
C GLY A 64 -19.07 4.02 6.88
N GLY A 65 -19.07 3.05 5.94
CA GLY A 65 -19.20 1.63 6.25
C GLY A 65 -20.61 1.17 6.54
N TRP A 66 -20.71 0.06 7.26
CA TRP A 66 -21.96 -0.60 7.58
C TRP A 66 -22.24 -0.55 9.10
N THR A 67 -23.50 -0.69 9.45
CA THR A 67 -23.96 -0.87 10.83
C THR A 67 -25.11 -1.86 10.87
N LEU A 68 -25.33 -2.49 12.01
CA LEU A 68 -26.48 -3.33 12.23
C LEU A 68 -27.68 -2.47 12.68
N ASN A 69 -28.83 -2.68 12.08
CA ASN A 69 -30.06 -2.10 12.59
C ASN A 69 -30.59 -2.92 13.78
N ARG A 70 -31.66 -2.46 14.44
CA ARG A 70 -32.29 -3.16 15.58
C ARG A 70 -32.75 -4.59 15.29
N ARG A 71 -32.83 -4.98 14.02
CA ARG A 71 -33.21 -6.32 13.57
C ARG A 71 -32.01 -7.17 13.15
N GLY A 72 -30.77 -6.74 13.47
CA GLY A 72 -29.54 -7.43 13.07
C GLY A 72 -29.21 -7.39 11.58
N ARG A 73 -29.86 -6.53 10.78
CA ARG A 73 -29.60 -6.43 9.34
C ARG A 73 -28.57 -5.32 9.05
N LEU A 74 -27.66 -5.59 8.15
CA LEU A 74 -26.69 -4.59 7.68
C LEU A 74 -27.40 -3.43 6.97
N THR A 75 -27.01 -2.23 7.35
CA THR A 75 -27.45 -0.98 6.73
C THR A 75 -26.25 -0.05 6.57
N LEU A 76 -26.24 0.75 5.50
CA LEU A 76 -25.19 1.75 5.31
C LEU A 76 -25.32 2.87 6.35
N LYS A 77 -24.23 3.20 7.04
CA LYS A 77 -24.18 4.36 7.95
C LYS A 77 -24.49 5.65 7.23
N ALA A 78 -24.00 5.82 6.00
CA ALA A 78 -24.27 6.98 5.15
C ALA A 78 -25.77 7.21 4.83
N GLY A 79 -26.63 6.22 5.12
CA GLY A 79 -28.07 6.31 5.00
C GLY A 79 -28.69 5.51 3.86
N GLY A 80 -30.01 5.27 3.97
CA GLY A 80 -30.80 4.52 3.00
C GLY A 80 -31.13 5.32 1.72
N ARG A 81 -31.99 4.75 0.86
CA ARG A 81 -32.31 5.29 -0.46
C ARG A 81 -32.83 6.73 -0.43
N LEU A 82 -33.71 7.09 0.52
CA LEU A 82 -34.28 8.43 0.63
C LEU A 82 -33.20 9.48 1.01
N LYS A 83 -32.36 9.17 2.00
CA LYS A 83 -31.24 10.04 2.38
C LYS A 83 -30.25 10.22 1.22
N LYS A 84 -30.02 9.18 0.42
CA LYS A 84 -29.17 9.24 -0.77
C LYS A 84 -29.74 10.20 -1.83
N LEU A 85 -31.07 10.16 -2.08
CA LEU A 85 -31.72 11.08 -3.02
C LEU A 85 -31.54 12.55 -2.58
N LEU A 86 -31.73 12.83 -1.31
CA LEU A 86 -31.54 14.18 -0.77
C LEU A 86 -30.05 14.60 -0.84
N SER A 87 -29.14 13.66 -0.65
CA SER A 87 -27.69 13.91 -0.67
C SER A 87 -27.10 14.11 -2.07
N ILE A 88 -27.85 13.89 -3.15
CA ILE A 88 -27.40 14.20 -4.51
C ILE A 88 -27.08 15.70 -4.65
N PHE A 89 -27.88 16.55 -4.02
CA PHE A 89 -27.73 18.01 -4.10
C PHE A 89 -26.86 18.58 -2.97
N SER A 90 -26.77 17.89 -1.84
CA SER A 90 -25.97 18.33 -0.70
C SER A 90 -25.47 17.12 0.09
N ASN A 91 -24.14 16.93 0.17
CA ASN A 91 -23.50 15.85 0.90
C ASN A 91 -22.56 16.41 1.98
N PRO A 92 -23.10 16.86 3.14
CA PRO A 92 -22.32 17.54 4.16
C PRO A 92 -21.32 16.62 4.90
N VAL A 93 -21.48 15.30 4.75
CA VAL A 93 -20.63 14.28 5.40
C VAL A 93 -19.45 13.89 4.51
N MET A 94 -19.35 14.45 3.33
CA MET A 94 -18.24 14.21 2.41
C MET A 94 -17.03 15.08 2.83
N PRO A 95 -15.79 14.54 2.80
CA PRO A 95 -14.61 15.35 2.98
C PRO A 95 -14.53 16.49 1.96
N SER A 96 -14.18 17.66 2.42
CA SER A 96 -13.88 18.84 1.61
C SER A 96 -12.39 18.92 1.30
N ILE A 97 -11.99 19.84 0.44
CA ILE A 97 -10.57 20.07 0.15
C ILE A 97 -9.77 20.46 1.40
N TYR A 98 -10.41 21.06 2.40
CA TYR A 98 -9.78 21.46 3.66
C TYR A 98 -9.55 20.30 4.63
N ASP A 99 -10.22 19.18 4.43
CA ASP A 99 -9.99 17.93 5.18
C ASP A 99 -8.83 17.13 4.58
N TYR A 100 -8.47 17.44 3.34
CA TYR A 100 -7.25 17.02 2.70
C TYR A 100 -6.16 18.07 2.86
N TYR A 101 -4.91 17.72 2.54
CA TYR A 101 -3.81 18.68 2.56
C TYR A 101 -3.79 19.47 1.26
N GLU A 102 -3.52 20.76 1.36
CA GLU A 102 -3.40 21.64 0.19
C GLU A 102 -2.24 21.15 -0.68
N PRO A 103 -2.48 20.81 -1.96
CA PRO A 103 -1.42 20.38 -2.85
C PRO A 103 -0.49 21.54 -3.18
N TRP A 104 0.78 21.29 -3.17
CA TRP A 104 1.81 22.30 -3.40
C TRP A 104 2.95 21.78 -4.25
N THR A 105 3.71 22.70 -4.84
CA THR A 105 4.96 22.45 -5.55
C THR A 105 6.00 23.47 -5.10
N TYR A 106 7.27 23.26 -5.46
CA TYR A 106 8.30 24.27 -5.25
C TYR A 106 8.34 25.26 -6.40
N ASP A 107 8.80 26.48 -6.10
CA ASP A 107 9.15 27.47 -7.10
C ASP A 107 10.51 27.14 -7.73
N TYR A 108 10.51 26.18 -8.64
CA TYR A 108 11.73 25.74 -9.34
C TYR A 108 12.32 26.85 -10.21
N GLU A 109 11.50 27.77 -10.72
CA GLU A 109 11.93 28.87 -11.57
C GLU A 109 12.84 29.82 -10.79
N THR A 110 12.54 30.10 -9.54
CA THR A 110 13.42 30.88 -8.64
C THR A 110 14.76 30.18 -8.40
N LEU A 111 14.81 28.86 -8.35
CA LEU A 111 16.06 28.10 -8.20
C LEU A 111 16.93 28.18 -9.46
N THR A 112 16.32 27.95 -10.64
CA THR A 112 17.04 27.87 -11.92
C THR A 112 17.51 29.23 -12.40
N ASN A 113 16.76 30.32 -12.10
CA ASN A 113 17.05 31.69 -12.55
C ASN A 113 17.69 32.55 -11.46
N ALA A 114 18.03 31.96 -10.31
CA ALA A 114 18.68 32.71 -9.23
C ALA A 114 20.03 33.30 -9.71
N PRO A 115 20.27 34.59 -9.49
CA PRO A 115 21.56 35.19 -9.82
C PRO A 115 22.66 34.59 -8.95
N ALA A 116 23.88 34.59 -9.47
CA ALA A 116 25.04 34.19 -8.68
C ALA A 116 25.19 35.10 -7.45
N GLN A 117 25.13 34.50 -6.27
CA GLN A 117 25.20 35.21 -4.98
C GLN A 117 25.86 34.32 -3.91
N GLN A 118 26.22 34.94 -2.79
CA GLN A 118 26.91 34.27 -1.69
C GLN A 118 26.00 33.25 -0.96
N HIS A 119 24.70 33.37 -1.07
CA HIS A 119 23.74 32.50 -0.41
C HIS A 119 23.08 31.54 -1.40
N THR A 120 22.90 30.30 -0.98
CA THR A 120 22.19 29.31 -1.77
C THR A 120 20.73 29.72 -1.92
N PRO A 121 20.17 29.74 -3.12
CA PRO A 121 18.75 30.02 -3.31
C PRO A 121 17.92 28.89 -2.68
N VAL A 122 16.81 29.26 -2.07
CA VAL A 122 15.86 28.32 -1.45
C VAL A 122 14.57 28.29 -2.26
N ALA A 123 14.15 27.09 -2.67
CA ALA A 123 12.85 26.92 -3.30
C ALA A 123 11.73 27.23 -2.30
N ARG A 124 10.79 28.08 -2.71
CA ARG A 124 9.60 28.37 -1.90
C ARG A 124 8.46 27.47 -2.32
N PRO A 125 7.71 26.89 -1.37
CA PRO A 125 6.53 26.12 -1.71
C PRO A 125 5.42 27.08 -2.20
N LYS A 126 4.77 26.69 -3.30
CA LYS A 126 3.63 27.39 -3.89
C LYS A 126 2.42 26.45 -3.90
N SER A 127 1.28 26.99 -3.51
CA SER A 127 0.00 26.27 -3.62
C SER A 127 -0.35 25.99 -5.08
N LEU A 128 -0.68 24.75 -5.39
CA LEU A 128 -1.20 24.37 -6.71
C LEU A 128 -2.64 24.86 -6.93
N LEU A 129 -3.34 25.24 -5.85
CA LEU A 129 -4.71 25.76 -5.94
C LEU A 129 -4.74 27.27 -6.17
N THR A 130 -3.88 28.02 -5.49
CA THR A 130 -3.92 29.49 -5.49
C THR A 130 -2.76 30.14 -6.21
N GLY A 131 -1.68 29.39 -6.50
CA GLY A 131 -0.43 29.90 -7.07
C GLY A 131 0.37 30.81 -6.12
N ARG A 132 -0.06 30.98 -4.87
CA ARG A 132 0.60 31.84 -3.88
C ARG A 132 1.65 31.06 -3.08
N ASP A 133 2.63 31.80 -2.58
CA ASP A 133 3.58 31.26 -1.61
C ASP A 133 2.82 30.77 -0.37
N MET A 134 3.23 29.64 0.14
CA MET A 134 2.65 29.06 1.35
C MET A 134 3.73 28.72 2.36
N LYS A 135 3.35 28.67 3.63
CA LYS A 135 4.22 28.09 4.65
C LYS A 135 4.38 26.60 4.37
N VAL A 136 5.57 26.08 4.59
CA VAL A 136 5.79 24.65 4.55
C VAL A 136 4.96 24.03 5.68
N THR A 137 3.76 23.62 5.32
CA THR A 137 3.02 22.61 6.06
C THR A 137 3.20 21.33 5.27
N TRP A 138 3.51 20.27 5.96
CA TRP A 138 3.83 18.98 5.39
C TRP A 138 2.69 18.45 4.52
N SER A 139 3.01 17.62 3.53
CA SER A 139 2.00 16.96 2.71
C SER A 139 1.29 15.83 3.48
N ALA A 140 0.28 15.21 2.87
CA ALA A 140 -0.44 14.06 3.38
C ALA A 140 0.44 12.88 3.86
N ASN A 141 1.71 12.87 3.48
CA ASN A 141 2.65 11.82 3.86
C ASN A 141 3.62 12.26 4.96
N TRP A 142 3.71 13.56 5.27
CA TRP A 142 4.73 14.11 6.17
C TRP A 142 4.18 15.08 7.19
N ASP A 143 2.88 15.33 7.13
CA ASP A 143 2.20 16.27 8.01
C ASP A 143 1.92 15.67 9.40
N ASP A 144 1.99 14.37 9.48
CA ASP A 144 1.95 13.66 10.74
C ASP A 144 3.32 13.78 11.38
N ASP A 145 3.57 14.90 11.98
CA ASP A 145 4.76 15.28 12.67
C ASP A 145 5.66 14.10 13.07
N LEU A 146 6.82 14.05 12.48
CA LEU A 146 7.84 13.03 12.68
C LEU A 146 8.28 12.97 14.15
N GLY A 147 7.43 12.58 15.04
CA GLY A 147 7.79 12.50 16.43
C GLY A 147 6.64 12.41 17.42
N GLY A 148 5.41 12.29 16.91
CA GLY A 148 4.25 12.13 17.79
C GLY A 148 4.12 13.29 18.78
N GLY A 149 4.30 14.51 18.30
CA GLY A 149 4.20 15.70 19.16
C GLY A 149 2.85 15.73 19.89
N PRO A 150 2.82 16.25 21.14
CA PRO A 150 1.63 16.19 21.99
C PRO A 150 0.37 16.77 21.34
N THR A 151 0.53 17.74 20.43
CA THR A 151 -0.58 18.36 19.70
C THR A 151 -1.20 17.47 18.65
N LEU A 152 -0.43 16.61 18.00
CA LEU A 152 -0.92 15.71 16.95
C LEU A 152 -1.53 14.44 17.52
N THR A 153 -0.99 13.92 18.61
CA THR A 153 -1.58 12.81 19.36
C THR A 153 -2.96 13.17 19.90
N GLN A 154 -3.18 14.42 20.29
CA GLN A 154 -4.48 14.91 20.74
C GLN A 154 -5.56 14.89 19.65
N ASP A 155 -5.16 14.98 18.39
CA ASP A 155 -6.08 14.97 17.25
C ASP A 155 -6.37 13.57 16.68
N ASP A 156 -5.69 12.53 17.18
CA ASP A 156 -5.98 11.14 16.81
C ASP A 156 -7.34 10.70 17.38
N PRO A 157 -8.32 10.34 16.54
CA PRO A 157 -9.65 9.96 17.02
C PRO A 157 -9.67 8.66 17.84
N VAL A 158 -8.73 7.75 17.58
CA VAL A 158 -8.60 6.48 18.33
C VAL A 158 -8.04 6.77 19.72
N LEU A 159 -7.01 7.60 19.80
CA LEU A 159 -6.41 7.97 21.07
C LEU A 159 -7.38 8.77 21.95
N LYS A 160 -8.21 9.65 21.36
CA LYS A 160 -9.27 10.36 22.10
C LYS A 160 -10.26 9.42 22.80
N LYS A 161 -10.63 8.32 22.17
CA LYS A 161 -11.49 7.30 22.79
C LYS A 161 -10.81 6.59 23.96
N LEU A 162 -9.50 6.51 23.93
CA LEU A 162 -8.70 5.82 24.94
C LEU A 162 -8.13 6.77 26.01
N SER A 163 -8.27 8.08 25.87
CA SER A 163 -7.64 9.08 26.74
C SER A 163 -8.00 8.95 28.24
N GLU A 164 -9.17 8.36 28.53
CA GLU A 164 -9.54 8.02 29.92
C GLU A 164 -8.86 6.74 30.45
N LYS A 165 -8.35 5.89 29.53
CA LYS A 165 -7.77 4.58 29.86
C LYS A 165 -6.24 4.57 29.77
N ILE A 166 -5.66 5.50 29.04
CA ILE A 166 -4.21 5.59 28.82
C ILE A 166 -3.72 6.90 29.41
N THR A 167 -3.01 6.83 30.54
CA THR A 167 -2.22 7.96 31.04
C THR A 167 -0.93 7.99 30.19
N LEU A 168 -0.86 8.91 29.25
CA LEU A 168 0.35 9.16 28.49
C LEU A 168 1.27 10.05 29.33
N ASP A 169 2.17 9.44 30.07
CA ASP A 169 3.31 10.16 30.64
C ASP A 169 4.23 10.61 29.49
N PHE A 170 4.86 11.74 29.62
CA PHE A 170 5.72 12.38 28.63
C PHE A 170 6.84 11.43 28.11
N GLU A 171 7.22 10.45 28.89
CA GLU A 171 8.23 9.43 28.59
C GLU A 171 7.67 8.25 27.77
N GLN A 172 6.35 8.15 27.58
CA GLN A 172 5.67 7.03 26.90
C GLN A 172 5.17 7.38 25.50
N THR A 173 5.78 8.32 24.83
CA THR A 173 5.45 8.67 23.45
C THR A 173 5.79 7.49 22.53
N PHE A 174 4.79 6.97 21.84
CA PHE A 174 4.97 5.90 20.86
C PHE A 174 4.57 6.37 19.47
N MET A 175 5.19 5.79 18.47
CA MET A 175 4.94 6.11 17.07
C MET A 175 5.21 4.88 16.20
N PHE A 176 4.38 4.68 15.17
CA PHE A 176 4.64 3.76 14.09
C PHE A 176 4.05 4.29 12.79
N TYR A 177 4.45 3.71 11.66
CA TYR A 177 3.97 4.11 10.35
C TYR A 177 2.91 3.14 9.83
N LEU A 178 1.80 3.69 9.33
CA LEU A 178 0.68 2.95 8.76
C LEU A 178 0.52 3.32 7.27
N PRO A 179 1.09 2.53 6.34
CA PRO A 179 0.83 2.70 4.92
C PRO A 179 -0.60 2.26 4.61
N ARG A 180 -1.35 3.11 3.88
CA ARG A 180 -2.75 2.87 3.55
C ARG A 180 -3.03 3.00 2.07
N ILE A 181 -3.74 2.02 1.54
CA ILE A 181 -4.33 2.02 0.20
C ILE A 181 -5.86 1.80 0.28
N CYS A 182 -6.54 1.63 -0.84
CA CYS A 182 -7.91 1.12 -0.82
C CYS A 182 -7.90 -0.34 -0.32
N GLU A 183 -8.83 -0.68 0.54
CA GLU A 183 -8.92 -2.00 1.17
C GLU A 183 -9.52 -3.08 0.25
N HIS A 184 -10.01 -2.75 -0.94
CA HIS A 184 -10.66 -3.66 -1.90
C HIS A 184 -11.59 -4.69 -1.24
N CYS A 185 -12.44 -4.23 -0.36
CA CYS A 185 -13.25 -4.99 0.60
C CYS A 185 -14.06 -6.13 -0.03
N LEU A 186 -14.29 -7.21 0.72
CA LEU A 186 -15.25 -8.27 0.34
C LEU A 186 -16.69 -7.75 0.34
N ASN A 187 -17.03 -6.87 1.30
CA ASN A 187 -18.33 -6.21 1.43
C ASN A 187 -18.20 -4.69 1.23
N PRO A 188 -17.97 -4.18 -0.02
CA PRO A 188 -17.59 -2.81 -0.26
C PRO A 188 -18.75 -1.83 -0.07
N ALA A 189 -18.74 -1.07 1.02
CA ALA A 189 -19.75 -0.04 1.30
C ALA A 189 -19.76 1.08 0.25
N CYS A 190 -18.64 1.37 -0.39
CA CYS A 190 -18.56 2.33 -1.49
C CYS A 190 -19.37 1.87 -2.72
N ALA A 191 -19.30 0.60 -3.10
CA ALA A 191 -20.08 0.03 -4.19
C ALA A 191 -21.57 0.05 -3.85
N ALA A 192 -21.95 -0.40 -2.65
CA ALA A 192 -23.33 -0.37 -2.19
C ALA A 192 -23.91 1.05 -2.06
N SER A 193 -23.05 2.06 -1.88
CA SER A 193 -23.45 3.46 -1.82
C SER A 193 -23.67 4.09 -3.18
N CYS A 194 -23.16 3.52 -4.26
CA CYS A 194 -23.25 4.09 -5.61
C CYS A 194 -24.63 3.86 -6.23
N PRO A 195 -25.43 4.91 -6.50
CA PRO A 195 -26.78 4.73 -7.08
C PRO A 195 -26.74 4.29 -8.54
N SER A 196 -25.70 4.65 -9.30
CA SER A 196 -25.55 4.29 -10.71
C SER A 196 -24.92 2.91 -10.92
N GLY A 197 -24.44 2.26 -9.84
CA GLY A 197 -23.69 0.99 -9.96
C GLY A 197 -22.34 1.14 -10.65
N ALA A 198 -21.80 2.35 -10.73
CA ALA A 198 -20.50 2.60 -11.36
C ALA A 198 -19.32 1.99 -10.57
N ILE A 199 -19.45 1.84 -9.26
CA ILE A 199 -18.44 1.11 -8.48
C ILE A 199 -18.85 -0.35 -8.42
N TYR A 200 -17.95 -1.21 -8.84
CA TYR A 200 -18.17 -2.65 -8.90
C TYR A 200 -16.96 -3.41 -8.41
N LYS A 201 -17.16 -4.67 -8.08
CA LYS A 201 -16.12 -5.63 -7.72
C LYS A 201 -15.95 -6.60 -8.87
N ARG A 202 -14.74 -6.74 -9.36
CA ARG A 202 -14.41 -7.73 -10.40
C ARG A 202 -14.64 -9.13 -9.85
N ALA A 203 -15.18 -10.01 -10.69
CA ALA A 203 -15.49 -11.37 -10.27
C ALA A 203 -14.22 -12.26 -10.23
N GLU A 204 -13.28 -12.00 -11.13
CA GLU A 204 -12.08 -12.79 -11.34
C GLU A 204 -11.03 -12.62 -10.24
N ASP A 205 -10.81 -11.39 -9.77
CA ASP A 205 -9.73 -11.05 -8.82
C ASP A 205 -10.19 -10.26 -7.60
N GLY A 206 -11.48 -9.94 -7.54
CA GLY A 206 -12.07 -9.21 -6.44
C GLY A 206 -11.65 -7.74 -6.32
N ILE A 207 -10.92 -7.19 -7.29
CA ILE A 207 -10.53 -5.78 -7.29
C ILE A 207 -11.77 -4.91 -7.45
N VAL A 208 -11.90 -3.89 -6.60
CA VAL A 208 -13.02 -2.95 -6.68
C VAL A 208 -12.61 -1.76 -7.54
N LEU A 209 -13.32 -1.52 -8.63
CA LEU A 209 -13.06 -0.48 -9.63
C LEU A 209 -14.22 0.50 -9.76
N VAL A 210 -13.98 1.58 -10.50
CA VAL A 210 -14.97 2.58 -10.89
C VAL A 210 -15.11 2.57 -12.41
N ASP A 211 -16.27 2.21 -12.90
CA ASP A 211 -16.64 2.40 -14.30
C ASP A 211 -16.86 3.90 -14.55
N GLN A 212 -15.98 4.49 -15.34
CA GLN A 212 -15.99 5.93 -15.59
C GLN A 212 -17.20 6.35 -16.40
N ASP A 213 -17.69 5.55 -17.33
CA ASP A 213 -18.85 5.84 -18.16
C ASP A 213 -20.15 5.87 -17.37
N ARG A 214 -20.31 4.94 -16.44
CA ARG A 214 -21.45 4.86 -15.53
C ARG A 214 -21.39 5.88 -14.39
N CYS A 215 -20.21 6.40 -14.07
CA CYS A 215 -20.05 7.36 -12.98
C CYS A 215 -20.78 8.67 -13.31
N ARG A 216 -21.66 9.12 -12.42
CA ARG A 216 -22.42 10.38 -12.55
C ARG A 216 -21.96 11.47 -11.59
N GLY A 217 -20.79 11.27 -10.94
CA GLY A 217 -20.20 12.28 -10.07
C GLY A 217 -20.97 12.60 -8.78
N TRP A 218 -21.90 11.76 -8.34
CA TRP A 218 -22.72 12.02 -7.14
C TRP A 218 -21.95 11.89 -5.82
N ARG A 219 -20.73 11.39 -5.84
CA ARG A 219 -19.78 11.33 -4.70
C ARG A 219 -20.25 10.55 -3.49
N MET A 220 -21.35 9.79 -3.58
CA MET A 220 -21.87 8.98 -2.47
C MET A 220 -20.91 7.85 -2.06
N CYS A 221 -20.08 7.36 -2.98
CA CYS A 221 -19.03 6.41 -2.72
C CYS A 221 -17.92 6.99 -1.82
N VAL A 222 -17.64 8.30 -1.92
CA VAL A 222 -16.68 8.98 -1.04
C VAL A 222 -17.18 8.96 0.39
N THR A 223 -18.46 9.29 0.60
CA THR A 223 -19.08 9.21 1.92
C THR A 223 -19.21 7.78 2.41
N GLY A 224 -19.62 6.85 1.54
CA GLY A 224 -19.83 5.45 1.90
C GLY A 224 -18.58 4.70 2.31
N CYS A 225 -17.40 5.09 1.79
CA CYS A 225 -16.12 4.47 2.18
C CYS A 225 -15.72 4.91 3.60
N PRO A 226 -15.61 4.01 4.59
CA PRO A 226 -15.19 4.37 5.93
C PRO A 226 -13.70 4.76 6.00
N TYR A 227 -12.88 4.18 5.14
CA TYR A 227 -11.45 4.49 5.02
C TYR A 227 -11.15 5.76 4.23
N LYS A 228 -12.17 6.37 3.61
CA LYS A 228 -12.05 7.56 2.75
C LYS A 228 -11.02 7.42 1.62
N LYS A 229 -10.92 6.22 1.04
CA LYS A 229 -10.02 5.89 -0.07
C LYS A 229 -10.71 5.94 -1.45
N VAL A 230 -11.83 6.62 -1.54
CA VAL A 230 -12.47 7.03 -2.79
C VAL A 230 -12.39 8.54 -2.89
N TYR A 231 -11.93 9.03 -4.00
CA TYR A 231 -11.68 10.45 -4.25
C TYR A 231 -12.53 10.96 -5.41
N PHE A 232 -12.51 12.25 -5.63
CA PHE A 232 -13.25 12.88 -6.69
C PHE A 232 -12.31 13.71 -7.57
N ASN A 233 -12.31 13.43 -8.85
CA ASN A 233 -11.58 14.24 -9.82
C ASN A 233 -12.42 15.47 -10.17
N HIS A 234 -11.93 16.64 -9.78
CA HIS A 234 -12.66 17.90 -9.97
C HIS A 234 -12.67 18.36 -11.43
N ARG A 235 -11.73 17.92 -12.26
CA ARG A 235 -11.69 18.24 -13.68
C ARG A 235 -12.71 17.42 -14.46
N THR A 236 -12.72 16.10 -14.24
CA THR A 236 -13.59 15.19 -14.99
C THR A 236 -14.99 15.04 -14.39
N GLY A 237 -15.17 15.45 -13.14
CA GLY A 237 -16.43 15.26 -12.43
C GLY A 237 -16.70 13.81 -12.03
N LYS A 238 -15.72 12.95 -12.01
CA LYS A 238 -15.83 11.50 -11.77
C LYS A 238 -15.16 11.08 -10.46
N ALA A 239 -15.60 9.93 -9.94
CA ALA A 239 -14.96 9.32 -8.79
C ALA A 239 -13.75 8.47 -9.22
N GLU A 240 -12.70 8.49 -8.43
CA GLU A 240 -11.49 7.72 -8.65
C GLU A 240 -10.98 7.08 -7.35
N LYS A 241 -10.27 5.99 -7.45
CA LYS A 241 -9.70 5.26 -6.31
C LYS A 241 -8.54 4.37 -6.76
N CYS A 242 -7.78 3.88 -5.80
CA CYS A 242 -6.75 2.87 -6.06
C CYS A 242 -7.34 1.70 -6.87
N THR A 243 -6.67 1.35 -7.95
CA THR A 243 -7.05 0.28 -8.88
C THR A 243 -6.38 -1.05 -8.55
N PHE A 244 -5.61 -1.13 -7.47
CA PHE A 244 -4.71 -2.25 -7.15
C PHE A 244 -3.70 -2.53 -8.28
N CYS A 245 -3.42 -1.51 -9.09
CA CYS A 245 -2.57 -1.62 -10.30
C CYS A 245 -2.98 -2.80 -11.19
N PHE A 246 -4.29 -3.02 -11.43
CA PHE A 246 -4.80 -4.19 -12.13
C PHE A 246 -4.13 -4.46 -13.48
N PRO A 247 -3.69 -3.45 -14.29
CA PRO A 247 -2.97 -3.75 -15.52
C PRO A 247 -1.62 -4.45 -15.30
N ARG A 248 -0.99 -4.23 -14.12
CA ARG A 248 0.23 -4.96 -13.72
C ARG A 248 -0.11 -6.34 -13.18
N ILE A 249 -1.15 -6.43 -12.36
CA ILE A 249 -1.65 -7.68 -11.78
C ILE A 249 -2.01 -8.68 -12.88
N GLU A 250 -2.70 -8.26 -13.94
CA GLU A 250 -3.11 -9.12 -15.06
C GLU A 250 -1.93 -9.78 -15.80
N VAL A 251 -0.76 -9.22 -15.68
CA VAL A 251 0.48 -9.78 -16.25
C VAL A 251 1.40 -10.42 -15.20
N GLY A 252 0.88 -10.70 -14.02
CA GLY A 252 1.61 -11.36 -12.94
C GLY A 252 2.60 -10.45 -12.19
N LEU A 253 2.47 -9.14 -12.31
CA LEU A 253 3.35 -8.18 -11.66
C LEU A 253 2.71 -7.57 -10.40
N PRO A 254 3.49 -7.31 -9.35
CA PRO A 254 2.96 -6.68 -8.15
C PRO A 254 2.56 -5.23 -8.39
N THR A 255 1.75 -4.71 -7.48
CA THR A 255 1.40 -3.28 -7.46
C THR A 255 2.67 -2.41 -7.35
N ILE A 256 2.69 -1.24 -7.98
CA ILE A 256 3.86 -0.36 -7.99
C ILE A 256 4.31 0.00 -6.56
N CYS A 257 3.37 0.24 -5.65
CA CYS A 257 3.67 0.55 -4.26
C CYS A 257 4.26 -0.64 -3.46
N ALA A 258 4.03 -1.87 -3.92
CA ALA A 258 4.65 -3.06 -3.33
C ALA A 258 6.07 -3.27 -3.88
N GLU A 259 6.24 -3.11 -5.18
CA GLU A 259 7.52 -3.31 -5.84
C GLU A 259 8.56 -2.28 -5.42
N THR A 260 8.17 -1.02 -5.28
CA THR A 260 9.07 0.08 -4.89
C THR A 260 9.28 0.18 -3.37
N CYS A 261 8.71 -0.72 -2.59
CA CYS A 261 8.84 -0.69 -1.13
C CYS A 261 10.25 -1.06 -0.68
N VAL A 262 10.97 -0.09 -0.12
CA VAL A 262 12.34 -0.25 0.39
C VAL A 262 12.40 -1.31 1.50
N GLY A 263 11.45 -1.29 2.43
CA GLY A 263 11.37 -2.23 3.56
C GLY A 263 10.87 -3.63 3.17
N ARG A 264 10.49 -3.87 1.89
CA ARG A 264 9.93 -5.16 1.44
C ARG A 264 8.80 -5.67 2.33
N LEU A 265 7.96 -4.75 2.81
CA LEU A 265 6.93 -5.05 3.83
C LEU A 265 5.61 -5.56 3.25
N ARG A 266 5.43 -5.54 1.91
CA ARG A 266 4.16 -5.87 1.26
C ARG A 266 4.21 -7.26 0.64
N TYR A 267 3.14 -8.01 0.87
CA TYR A 267 2.90 -9.36 0.37
C TYR A 267 1.61 -9.33 -0.44
N ILE A 268 1.59 -9.94 -1.61
CA ILE A 268 0.41 -10.03 -2.47
C ILE A 268 0.22 -11.49 -2.84
N GLY A 269 -1.02 -11.97 -2.71
CA GLY A 269 -1.38 -13.33 -3.06
C GLY A 269 -2.86 -13.49 -3.25
N VAL A 270 -3.23 -14.63 -3.81
CA VAL A 270 -4.62 -15.05 -3.98
C VAL A 270 -5.15 -15.66 -2.68
N VAL A 271 -6.41 -15.38 -2.36
CA VAL A 271 -7.17 -16.09 -1.35
C VAL A 271 -8.46 -16.62 -1.98
N LEU A 272 -8.82 -17.85 -1.64
CA LEU A 272 -10.13 -18.42 -1.95
C LEU A 272 -11.08 -18.15 -0.78
N TYR A 273 -12.32 -17.80 -1.09
CA TYR A 273 -13.29 -17.49 -0.06
C TYR A 273 -14.69 -17.99 -0.41
N ASP A 274 -15.50 -18.24 0.62
CA ASP A 274 -16.91 -18.60 0.46
C ASP A 274 -17.78 -17.34 0.38
N ALA A 275 -18.26 -17.04 -0.82
CA ALA A 275 -19.08 -15.86 -1.07
C ALA A 275 -20.42 -15.89 -0.31
N ASP A 276 -20.93 -17.06 0.04
CA ASP A 276 -22.19 -17.21 0.78
C ASP A 276 -22.03 -16.79 2.25
N LYS A 277 -20.82 -16.93 2.81
CA LYS A 277 -20.50 -16.55 4.20
C LYS A 277 -20.18 -15.04 4.37
N VAL A 278 -19.93 -14.29 3.30
CA VAL A 278 -19.51 -12.88 3.39
C VAL A 278 -20.53 -12.02 4.15
N LEU A 279 -21.83 -12.19 3.83
CA LEU A 279 -22.88 -11.40 4.48
C LEU A 279 -23.08 -11.83 5.94
N GLU A 280 -22.96 -13.11 6.24
CA GLU A 280 -23.03 -13.66 7.59
C GLU A 280 -21.89 -13.09 8.45
N ALA A 281 -20.66 -13.19 7.98
CA ALA A 281 -19.48 -12.65 8.66
C ALA A 281 -19.58 -11.14 8.95
N ALA A 282 -20.09 -10.37 7.98
CA ALA A 282 -20.30 -8.95 8.18
C ALA A 282 -21.47 -8.63 9.15
N SER A 283 -22.34 -9.60 9.45
CA SER A 283 -23.56 -9.43 10.26
C SER A 283 -23.43 -9.97 11.69
N VAL A 284 -22.26 -10.47 12.11
CA VAL A 284 -22.07 -10.91 13.51
C VAL A 284 -22.39 -9.79 14.48
N THR A 285 -22.97 -10.12 15.62
CA THR A 285 -23.53 -9.13 16.53
C THR A 285 -22.46 -8.36 17.29
N ASP A 286 -21.45 -9.06 17.80
CA ASP A 286 -20.33 -8.47 18.52
C ASP A 286 -19.22 -8.07 17.52
N ASP A 287 -18.77 -6.83 17.60
CA ASP A 287 -17.69 -6.33 16.73
C ASP A 287 -16.37 -7.06 16.97
N LYS A 288 -16.13 -7.60 18.15
CA LYS A 288 -14.95 -8.42 18.50
C LYS A 288 -14.90 -9.74 17.77
N ASP A 289 -16.04 -10.29 17.36
CA ASP A 289 -16.13 -11.54 16.60
C ASP A 289 -15.82 -11.34 15.10
N LEU A 290 -15.79 -10.10 14.61
CA LEU A 290 -15.61 -9.80 13.19
C LEU A 290 -14.29 -10.33 12.62
N LEU A 291 -13.19 -10.28 13.36
CA LEU A 291 -11.91 -10.83 12.94
C LEU A 291 -12.03 -12.35 12.70
N ARG A 292 -12.57 -13.08 13.66
CA ARG A 292 -12.76 -14.52 13.55
C ARG A 292 -13.73 -14.88 12.43
N ALA A 293 -14.82 -14.14 12.33
CA ALA A 293 -15.81 -14.34 11.28
C ALA A 293 -15.22 -14.07 9.88
N GLN A 294 -14.37 -13.04 9.72
CA GLN A 294 -13.72 -12.77 8.44
C GLN A 294 -12.70 -13.85 8.08
N ARG A 295 -11.88 -14.34 9.02
CA ARG A 295 -10.97 -15.46 8.77
C ARG A 295 -11.71 -16.72 8.35
N ALA A 296 -12.88 -17.00 8.94
CA ALA A 296 -13.70 -18.16 8.62
C ALA A 296 -14.36 -18.10 7.21
N VAL A 297 -14.33 -16.95 6.55
CA VAL A 297 -14.76 -16.80 5.15
C VAL A 297 -13.70 -17.34 4.18
N PHE A 298 -12.43 -17.30 4.56
CA PHE A 298 -11.34 -17.80 3.75
C PHE A 298 -11.29 -19.34 3.82
N LEU A 299 -11.06 -19.93 2.66
CA LEU A 299 -11.04 -21.37 2.48
C LEU A 299 -9.60 -21.88 2.45
N ASP A 300 -9.40 -23.11 2.91
CA ASP A 300 -8.12 -23.78 2.79
C ASP A 300 -7.92 -24.23 1.34
N PRO A 301 -6.91 -23.68 0.63
CA PRO A 301 -6.67 -24.02 -0.77
C PRO A 301 -6.11 -25.43 -0.97
N ASP A 302 -5.66 -26.10 0.09
CA ASP A 302 -5.17 -27.47 0.06
C ASP A 302 -6.30 -28.50 0.30
N ASP A 303 -7.49 -28.05 0.75
CA ASP A 303 -8.64 -28.94 0.91
C ASP A 303 -9.17 -29.41 -0.46
N PRO A 304 -9.17 -30.75 -0.73
CA PRO A 304 -9.68 -31.30 -1.98
C PRO A 304 -11.16 -30.93 -2.28
N ALA A 305 -11.96 -30.65 -1.25
CA ALA A 305 -13.34 -30.21 -1.45
C ALA A 305 -13.40 -28.77 -1.97
N VAL A 306 -12.50 -27.90 -1.47
CA VAL A 306 -12.37 -26.51 -1.94
C VAL A 306 -11.85 -26.49 -3.38
N GLN A 307 -10.86 -27.32 -3.71
CA GLN A 307 -10.30 -27.41 -5.06
C GLN A 307 -11.36 -27.83 -6.08
N ARG A 308 -12.16 -28.88 -5.79
CA ARG A 308 -13.27 -29.29 -6.66
C ARG A 308 -14.33 -28.19 -6.81
N ALA A 309 -14.71 -27.54 -5.72
CA ALA A 309 -15.69 -26.47 -5.77
C ALA A 309 -15.17 -25.23 -6.51
N ALA A 310 -13.85 -24.97 -6.47
CA ALA A 310 -13.21 -23.91 -7.26
C ALA A 310 -13.23 -24.24 -8.76
N GLU A 311 -12.94 -25.49 -9.12
CA GLU A 311 -13.03 -25.98 -10.51
C GLU A 311 -14.47 -25.88 -11.03
N GLU A 312 -15.46 -26.32 -10.25
CA GLU A 312 -16.89 -26.20 -10.58
C GLU A 312 -17.34 -24.73 -10.73
N ALA A 313 -16.73 -23.83 -9.97
CA ALA A 313 -16.97 -22.39 -10.08
C ALA A 313 -16.25 -21.72 -11.26
N GLY A 314 -15.45 -22.47 -12.02
CA GLY A 314 -14.69 -21.99 -13.17
C GLY A 314 -13.45 -21.18 -12.81
N ILE A 315 -12.91 -21.32 -11.60
CA ILE A 315 -11.65 -20.70 -11.20
C ILE A 315 -10.50 -21.43 -11.90
N PRO A 316 -9.63 -20.72 -12.62
CA PRO A 316 -8.51 -21.34 -13.32
C PRO A 316 -7.56 -22.06 -12.35
N ARG A 317 -6.95 -23.15 -12.81
CA ARG A 317 -6.10 -24.00 -11.97
C ARG A 317 -4.89 -23.26 -11.41
N ASP A 318 -4.24 -22.39 -12.18
CA ASP A 318 -3.11 -21.58 -11.74
C ASP A 318 -3.50 -20.57 -10.64
N TRP A 319 -4.77 -20.17 -10.55
CA TRP A 319 -5.30 -19.38 -9.43
C TRP A 319 -5.37 -20.22 -8.15
N VAL A 320 -5.82 -21.46 -8.26
CA VAL A 320 -5.85 -22.40 -7.12
C VAL A 320 -4.41 -22.69 -6.66
N GLU A 321 -3.51 -23.02 -7.58
CA GLU A 321 -2.09 -23.24 -7.29
C GLU A 321 -1.41 -22.00 -6.69
N SER A 322 -1.81 -20.81 -7.12
CA SER A 322 -1.34 -19.55 -6.54
C SER A 322 -1.91 -19.33 -5.13
N ALA A 323 -3.15 -19.74 -4.87
CA ALA A 323 -3.75 -19.67 -3.53
C ALA A 323 -3.03 -20.61 -2.54
N GLN A 324 -2.65 -21.80 -2.97
CA GLN A 324 -1.88 -22.76 -2.17
C GLN A 324 -0.50 -22.23 -1.75
N ARG A 325 0.13 -21.42 -2.60
CA ARG A 325 1.43 -20.77 -2.33
C ARG A 325 1.30 -19.35 -1.81
N SER A 326 0.07 -18.89 -1.52
CA SER A 326 -0.22 -17.51 -1.17
C SER A 326 0.41 -17.11 0.16
N PRO A 327 1.32 -16.12 0.16
CA PRO A 327 1.87 -15.58 1.40
C PRO A 327 0.78 -14.90 2.23
N VAL A 328 -0.24 -14.36 1.58
CA VAL A 328 -1.35 -13.68 2.25
C VAL A 328 -2.20 -14.66 3.03
N TRP A 329 -2.58 -15.79 2.42
CA TRP A 329 -3.34 -16.83 3.11
C TRP A 329 -2.55 -17.38 4.30
N ALA A 330 -1.25 -17.67 4.10
CA ALA A 330 -0.40 -18.16 5.18
C ALA A 330 -0.31 -17.18 6.36
N LEU A 331 -0.13 -15.88 6.10
CA LEU A 331 -0.04 -14.85 7.15
C LEU A 331 -1.37 -14.61 7.88
N ILE A 332 -2.50 -14.80 7.20
CA ILE A 332 -3.83 -14.60 7.79
C ILE A 332 -4.33 -15.84 8.53
N ASN A 333 -4.24 -17.03 7.92
CA ASN A 333 -4.91 -18.24 8.40
C ASN A 333 -3.97 -19.30 8.98
N ARG A 334 -2.76 -19.50 8.40
CA ARG A 334 -1.81 -20.50 8.94
C ARG A 334 -1.03 -19.94 10.15
N PHE A 335 -0.40 -18.79 9.98
CA PHE A 335 0.39 -18.18 11.06
C PHE A 335 -0.44 -17.25 11.95
N GLU A 336 -1.58 -16.78 11.45
CA GLU A 336 -2.50 -15.86 12.12
C GLU A 336 -1.86 -14.59 12.68
N VAL A 337 -0.86 -14.04 11.98
CA VAL A 337 -0.13 -12.82 12.39
C VAL A 337 -0.61 -11.55 11.71
N ALA A 338 -1.53 -11.64 10.75
CA ALA A 338 -2.11 -10.49 10.08
C ALA A 338 -3.52 -10.17 10.61
N LEU A 339 -3.82 -8.88 10.73
CA LEU A 339 -5.07 -8.33 11.25
C LEU A 339 -5.68 -7.31 10.27
N PRO A 340 -7.01 -7.22 10.15
CA PRO A 340 -7.68 -6.24 9.30
C PRO A 340 -7.71 -4.85 9.96
N LEU A 341 -7.73 -3.78 9.16
CA LEU A 341 -7.90 -2.43 9.69
C LEU A 341 -9.39 -2.14 9.93
N HIS A 342 -9.76 -1.75 11.15
CA HIS A 342 -11.10 -1.35 11.55
C HIS A 342 -12.20 -2.36 11.14
N PRO A 343 -12.15 -3.60 11.66
CA PRO A 343 -13.15 -4.62 11.34
C PRO A 343 -14.58 -4.18 11.68
N GLU A 344 -14.76 -3.29 12.68
CA GLU A 344 -16.06 -2.72 13.09
C GLU A 344 -16.75 -1.91 11.98
N TYR A 345 -16.06 -1.58 10.90
CA TYR A 345 -16.69 -0.99 9.72
C TYR A 345 -17.46 -2.00 8.87
N ARG A 346 -17.32 -3.29 9.16
CA ARG A 346 -18.06 -4.42 8.56
C ARG A 346 -17.93 -4.52 7.05
N THR A 347 -16.84 -3.97 6.51
CA THR A 347 -16.55 -3.99 5.07
C THR A 347 -15.71 -5.20 4.67
N LEU A 348 -15.17 -5.95 5.62
CA LEU A 348 -14.28 -7.09 5.41
C LEU A 348 -13.11 -6.70 4.48
N PRO A 349 -12.14 -5.92 4.96
CA PRO A 349 -11.02 -5.43 4.17
C PRO A 349 -10.14 -6.57 3.68
N MET A 350 -9.54 -6.40 2.50
CA MET A 350 -8.62 -7.36 1.89
C MET A 350 -7.16 -6.86 1.89
N VAL A 351 -6.90 -5.77 2.57
CA VAL A 351 -5.56 -5.35 2.97
C VAL A 351 -5.44 -5.58 4.48
N TRP A 352 -4.45 -6.37 4.85
CA TRP A 352 -4.23 -6.80 6.23
C TRP A 352 -2.89 -6.28 6.74
N TYR A 353 -2.73 -6.22 8.04
CA TYR A 353 -1.57 -5.60 8.68
C TYR A 353 -0.99 -6.51 9.74
N ILE A 354 0.34 -6.67 9.71
CA ILE A 354 1.08 -7.26 10.84
C ILE A 354 1.46 -6.10 11.75
N PRO A 355 1.03 -6.09 13.01
CA PRO A 355 1.36 -5.03 13.97
C PRO A 355 2.87 -4.85 14.14
N PRO A 356 3.35 -3.64 14.46
CA PRO A 356 4.75 -3.43 14.75
C PRO A 356 5.11 -4.07 16.10
N LEU A 357 6.17 -4.87 16.09
CA LEU A 357 6.78 -5.37 17.31
C LEU A 357 7.83 -4.35 17.75
N SER A 358 7.52 -3.51 18.70
CA SER A 358 8.45 -2.51 19.25
C SER A 358 9.73 -3.17 19.76
N PRO A 359 10.90 -2.45 19.80
CA PRO A 359 12.22 -2.99 20.15
C PRO A 359 12.38 -3.48 21.61
N VAL A 360 11.30 -3.82 22.27
CA VAL A 360 11.30 -4.39 23.64
C VAL A 360 12.09 -5.71 23.71
N VAL A 361 12.17 -6.46 22.63
CA VAL A 361 13.01 -7.67 22.57
C VAL A 361 14.48 -7.36 22.88
N ASP A 362 14.97 -6.17 22.50
CA ASP A 362 16.33 -5.75 22.80
C ASP A 362 16.56 -5.44 24.28
N SER A 363 15.55 -4.91 24.98
CA SER A 363 15.65 -4.64 26.40
C SER A 363 15.65 -5.90 27.28
N LEU A 364 15.07 -7.00 26.80
CA LEU A 364 15.12 -8.30 27.47
C LEU A 364 16.47 -9.00 27.35
N THR A 365 17.24 -8.68 26.31
CA THR A 365 18.57 -9.26 26.08
C THR A 365 19.66 -8.59 26.91
N ASP A 366 19.49 -7.32 27.26
CA ASP A 366 20.44 -6.56 28.09
C ASP A 366 20.38 -6.93 29.58
N THR A 367 19.32 -7.59 30.03
CA THR A 367 19.18 -7.99 31.44
C THR A 367 19.91 -9.28 31.81
N GLY A 368 20.69 -9.87 30.91
CA GLY A 368 21.62 -10.97 31.25
C GLY A 368 20.95 -12.23 31.82
N HIS A 369 19.71 -12.50 31.47
CA HIS A 369 19.02 -13.67 31.96
C HIS A 369 19.29 -14.87 31.08
N ASP A 370 20.12 -15.76 31.61
CA ASP A 370 20.23 -17.13 31.19
C ASP A 370 18.84 -17.76 31.15
N GLY A 371 18.39 -18.14 30.01
CA GLY A 371 17.46 -19.17 29.58
C GLY A 371 16.31 -19.64 30.46
N GLU A 372 15.76 -18.86 31.35
CA GLU A 372 14.58 -19.30 32.08
C GLU A 372 13.36 -18.42 31.76
N ASN A 373 12.47 -19.02 30.96
CA ASN A 373 11.03 -18.82 30.84
C ASN A 373 10.52 -18.03 29.62
N ALA A 374 9.88 -18.80 28.72
CA ALA A 374 8.88 -18.28 27.78
C ALA A 374 7.91 -17.28 28.42
N GLY A 375 7.59 -17.44 29.72
CA GLY A 375 6.74 -16.52 30.49
C GLY A 375 7.28 -15.09 30.63
N ASN A 376 8.61 -14.90 30.67
CA ASN A 376 9.20 -13.56 30.71
C ASN A 376 9.20 -12.87 29.35
N LEU A 377 9.38 -13.63 28.27
CA LEU A 377 9.31 -13.11 26.89
C LEU A 377 7.92 -12.54 26.57
N PHE A 378 6.88 -13.27 26.94
CA PHE A 378 5.51 -12.84 26.66
C PHE A 378 4.98 -11.80 27.65
N GLY A 379 5.45 -11.81 28.90
CA GLY A 379 5.17 -10.75 29.89
C GLY A 379 5.66 -9.37 29.44
N ALA A 380 6.70 -9.31 28.65
CA ALA A 380 7.22 -8.08 28.08
C ALA A 380 6.28 -7.43 27.05
N ILE A 381 5.32 -8.17 26.48
CA ILE A 381 4.35 -7.61 25.55
C ILE A 381 3.49 -6.53 26.23
N ASP A 382 3.20 -6.67 27.52
CA ASP A 382 2.47 -5.66 28.27
C ASP A 382 3.31 -4.42 28.64
N THR A 383 4.64 -4.51 28.49
CA THR A 383 5.58 -3.39 28.66
C THR A 383 5.99 -2.75 27.33
N LEU A 384 5.33 -3.14 26.23
CA LEU A 384 5.59 -2.57 24.91
C LEU A 384 5.42 -1.05 24.93
N ARG A 385 6.33 -0.39 24.24
CA ARG A 385 6.28 1.05 24.03
C ARG A 385 5.01 1.50 23.30
N ILE A 386 4.45 0.62 22.45
CA ILE A 386 3.18 0.84 21.75
C ILE A 386 2.07 0.15 22.55
N PRO A 387 1.07 0.88 23.06
CA PRO A 387 -0.01 0.29 23.85
C PRO A 387 -0.80 -0.75 23.03
N VAL A 388 -0.93 -1.95 23.56
CA VAL A 388 -1.73 -3.02 22.96
C VAL A 388 -3.18 -2.59 22.75
N THR A 389 -3.72 -1.78 23.67
CA THR A 389 -5.07 -1.22 23.59
C THR A 389 -5.26 -0.30 22.37
N TYR A 390 -4.25 0.49 22.00
CA TYR A 390 -4.31 1.32 20.79
C TYR A 390 -4.31 0.48 19.52
N LEU A 391 -3.47 -0.54 19.45
CA LEU A 391 -3.46 -1.49 18.34
C LEU A 391 -4.79 -2.26 18.25
N ALA A 392 -5.37 -2.62 19.39
CA ALA A 392 -6.66 -3.31 19.44
C ALA A 392 -7.81 -2.45 18.87
N GLU A 393 -7.85 -1.16 19.16
CA GLU A 393 -8.84 -0.25 18.57
C GLU A 393 -8.66 -0.11 17.05
N LEU A 394 -7.43 -0.27 16.53
CA LEU A 394 -7.18 -0.21 15.09
C LEU A 394 -7.53 -1.52 14.37
N PHE A 395 -7.22 -2.66 14.96
CA PHE A 395 -7.16 -3.93 14.21
C PHE A 395 -8.15 -5.00 14.70
N THR A 396 -8.71 -4.86 15.89
CA THR A 396 -9.53 -5.93 16.52
C THR A 396 -10.78 -5.39 17.22
N ALA A 397 -11.28 -4.22 16.80
CA ALA A 397 -12.46 -3.60 17.38
C ALA A 397 -12.37 -3.45 18.92
N GLY A 398 -11.18 -3.17 19.45
CA GLY A 398 -10.92 -2.96 20.86
C GLY A 398 -10.69 -4.24 21.68
N ASP A 399 -10.58 -5.42 21.05
CA ASP A 399 -10.19 -6.65 21.72
C ASP A 399 -8.65 -6.80 21.75
N PRO A 400 -8.01 -6.72 22.94
CA PRO A 400 -6.55 -6.83 23.05
C PRO A 400 -6.03 -8.27 22.88
N GLY A 401 -6.88 -9.29 23.00
CA GLY A 401 -6.49 -10.71 22.93
C GLY A 401 -5.76 -11.04 21.62
N PRO A 402 -6.39 -10.91 20.46
CA PRO A 402 -5.76 -11.26 19.20
C PRO A 402 -4.49 -10.44 18.89
N VAL A 403 -4.38 -9.20 19.38
CA VAL A 403 -3.15 -8.39 19.23
C VAL A 403 -2.02 -9.00 20.05
N ARG A 404 -2.29 -9.43 21.29
CA ARG A 404 -1.28 -10.11 22.13
C ARG A 404 -0.82 -11.41 21.49
N ASP A 405 -1.74 -12.21 20.95
CA ASP A 405 -1.43 -13.48 20.30
C ASP A 405 -0.50 -13.26 19.10
N VAL A 406 -0.77 -12.26 18.27
CA VAL A 406 0.08 -11.89 17.13
C VAL A 406 1.48 -11.46 17.60
N LEU A 407 1.55 -10.58 18.59
CA LEU A 407 2.82 -10.10 19.12
C LEU A 407 3.63 -11.23 19.77
N ALA A 408 2.96 -12.16 20.47
CA ALA A 408 3.59 -13.34 21.06
C ALA A 408 4.21 -14.25 19.98
N ARG A 409 3.47 -14.54 18.89
CA ARG A 409 3.99 -15.33 17.76
C ARG A 409 5.18 -14.66 17.09
N LEU A 410 5.16 -13.35 16.88
CA LEU A 410 6.27 -12.59 16.33
C LEU A 410 7.49 -12.59 17.25
N ALA A 411 7.28 -12.45 18.56
CA ALA A 411 8.35 -12.50 19.56
C ALA A 411 8.96 -13.92 19.64
N ALA A 412 8.12 -14.96 19.64
CA ALA A 412 8.54 -16.35 19.60
C ALA A 412 9.44 -16.63 18.37
N MET A 413 9.01 -16.21 17.19
CA MET A 413 9.80 -16.34 15.97
C MET A 413 11.16 -15.68 16.10
N ARG A 414 11.23 -14.44 16.60
CA ARG A 414 12.51 -13.73 16.74
C ARG A 414 13.43 -14.40 17.74
N SER A 415 12.89 -14.81 18.90
CA SER A 415 13.69 -15.45 19.93
C SER A 415 14.23 -16.80 19.46
N PHE A 416 13.37 -17.69 18.95
CA PHE A 416 13.75 -19.00 18.45
C PHE A 416 14.79 -18.91 17.31
N MET A 417 14.50 -18.10 16.29
CA MET A 417 15.39 -17.97 15.14
C MET A 417 16.71 -17.25 15.46
N ARG A 418 16.74 -16.43 16.51
CA ARG A 418 17.99 -15.84 17.02
C ARG A 418 18.94 -16.92 17.48
N ASP A 419 18.47 -17.88 18.26
CA ASP A 419 19.31 -18.96 18.77
C ASP A 419 19.78 -19.87 17.63
N VAL A 420 18.89 -20.23 16.70
CA VAL A 420 19.23 -20.96 15.47
C VAL A 420 20.35 -20.23 14.68
N ASN A 421 20.20 -18.93 14.44
CA ASN A 421 21.17 -18.15 13.67
C ASN A 421 22.51 -17.95 14.39
N LEU A 422 22.51 -17.99 15.72
CA LEU A 422 23.74 -17.94 16.53
C LEU A 422 24.41 -19.31 16.74
N GLY A 423 23.82 -20.38 16.17
CA GLY A 423 24.31 -21.76 16.36
C GLY A 423 24.14 -22.28 17.79
N ARG A 424 23.17 -21.72 18.52
CA ARG A 424 22.76 -22.20 19.85
C ARG A 424 21.67 -23.24 19.70
N GLU A 425 21.47 -24.09 20.70
CA GLU A 425 20.34 -24.99 20.76
C GLU A 425 19.06 -24.15 21.06
N PRO A 426 18.09 -24.10 20.13
CA PRO A 426 16.90 -23.28 20.34
C PRO A 426 15.94 -23.93 21.35
N ASP A 427 15.28 -23.12 22.16
CA ASP A 427 14.26 -23.59 23.10
C ASP A 427 12.95 -23.93 22.35
N VAL A 428 12.68 -25.23 22.19
CA VAL A 428 11.49 -25.74 21.51
C VAL A 428 10.19 -25.46 22.26
N SER A 429 10.26 -25.11 23.55
CA SER A 429 9.06 -24.72 24.32
C SER A 429 8.48 -23.37 23.90
N ILE A 430 9.27 -22.51 23.24
CA ILE A 430 8.84 -21.19 22.78
C ILE A 430 7.79 -21.30 21.65
N PRO A 431 8.01 -22.05 20.57
CA PRO A 431 6.97 -22.30 19.57
C PRO A 431 5.69 -22.92 20.16
N ASP A 432 5.85 -23.94 21.01
CA ASP A 432 4.71 -24.63 21.64
C ASP A 432 3.84 -23.69 22.48
N ALA A 433 4.45 -22.74 23.18
CA ALA A 433 3.74 -21.77 24.02
C ALA A 433 2.83 -20.81 23.21
N VAL A 434 3.08 -20.64 21.91
CA VAL A 434 2.24 -19.83 21.00
C VAL A 434 1.42 -20.69 20.05
N GLY A 435 1.39 -22.02 20.24
CA GLY A 435 0.64 -22.97 19.44
C GLY A 435 1.17 -23.13 18.01
N MET A 436 2.48 -22.98 17.81
CA MET A 436 3.16 -23.14 16.52
C MET A 436 4.15 -24.30 16.57
N THR A 437 4.38 -24.93 15.44
CA THR A 437 5.49 -25.88 15.26
C THR A 437 6.80 -25.14 14.96
N THR A 438 7.92 -25.83 15.12
CA THR A 438 9.24 -25.29 14.72
C THR A 438 9.27 -24.97 13.23
N ASP A 439 8.68 -25.84 12.39
CA ASP A 439 8.56 -25.62 10.94
C ASP A 439 7.74 -24.37 10.61
N ASP A 440 6.65 -24.11 11.35
CA ASP A 440 5.86 -22.89 11.17
C ASP A 440 6.67 -21.63 11.53
N ILE A 441 7.49 -21.69 12.56
CA ILE A 441 8.36 -20.57 12.97
C ILE A 441 9.43 -20.32 11.89
N GLU A 442 10.06 -21.36 11.36
CA GLU A 442 11.06 -21.25 10.31
C GLU A 442 10.46 -20.73 9.00
N ASP A 443 9.32 -21.25 8.60
CA ASP A 443 8.58 -20.79 7.42
C ASP A 443 8.14 -19.33 7.56
N MET A 444 7.61 -18.97 8.73
CA MET A 444 7.22 -17.59 9.03
C MET A 444 8.44 -16.66 9.01
N HIS A 445 9.57 -17.08 9.58
CA HIS A 445 10.81 -16.31 9.54
C HIS A 445 11.32 -16.13 8.10
N ARG A 446 11.34 -17.21 7.31
CA ARG A 446 11.71 -17.14 5.88
C ARG A 446 10.84 -16.12 5.15
N LEU A 447 9.54 -16.16 5.35
CA LEU A 447 8.60 -15.25 4.69
C LEU A 447 8.74 -13.80 5.19
N LEU A 448 8.89 -13.58 6.50
CA LEU A 448 8.88 -12.22 7.07
C LEU A 448 10.26 -11.57 7.08
N ALA A 449 11.33 -12.31 7.37
CA ALA A 449 12.67 -11.76 7.50
C ALA A 449 13.43 -11.77 6.15
N ILE A 450 13.51 -12.93 5.49
CA ILE A 450 14.22 -13.07 4.21
C ILE A 450 13.42 -12.41 3.09
N ALA A 451 12.11 -12.66 3.05
CA ALA A 451 11.14 -11.99 2.18
C ALA A 451 11.59 -11.92 0.72
N LYS A 452 11.88 -13.08 0.11
CA LYS A 452 12.22 -13.18 -1.31
C LYS A 452 11.09 -12.64 -2.18
N TYR A 453 11.44 -12.17 -3.37
CA TYR A 453 10.50 -11.53 -4.29
C TYR A 453 9.37 -12.47 -4.72
N ASP A 454 9.70 -13.65 -5.13
CA ASP A 454 8.80 -14.72 -5.59
C ASP A 454 7.93 -15.30 -4.47
N GLU A 455 8.39 -15.27 -3.23
CA GLU A 455 7.62 -15.66 -2.05
C GLU A 455 6.67 -14.55 -1.57
N ARG A 456 7.03 -13.29 -1.78
CA ARG A 456 6.17 -12.15 -1.42
C ARG A 456 5.05 -11.90 -2.41
N TYR A 457 5.25 -12.24 -3.67
CA TYR A 457 4.32 -11.93 -4.76
C TYR A 457 3.95 -13.20 -5.51
N VAL A 458 2.82 -13.78 -5.13
CA VAL A 458 2.24 -14.94 -5.79
C VAL A 458 0.99 -14.49 -6.52
N ILE A 459 1.18 -14.06 -7.76
CA ILE A 459 0.16 -13.44 -8.60
C ILE A 459 0.02 -14.30 -9.85
N PRO A 460 -1.16 -14.89 -10.08
CA PRO A 460 -1.40 -15.72 -11.24
C PRO A 460 -1.39 -14.91 -12.54
N THR A 461 -0.97 -15.54 -13.62
CA THR A 461 -0.90 -14.95 -14.97
C THR A 461 -1.99 -15.46 -15.91
N ALA A 462 -2.99 -16.18 -15.39
CA ALA A 462 -4.06 -16.80 -16.18
C ALA A 462 -4.80 -15.84 -17.09
N HIS A 463 -4.91 -14.58 -16.70
CA HIS A 463 -5.51 -13.55 -17.55
C HIS A 463 -4.62 -13.17 -18.74
N ALA A 464 -3.32 -13.45 -18.67
CA ALA A 464 -2.36 -13.14 -19.73
C ALA A 464 -2.14 -14.28 -20.73
N GLU A 465 -2.37 -15.54 -20.31
CA GLU A 465 -2.08 -16.72 -21.14
C GLU A 465 -3.00 -16.85 -22.37
N GLY A 466 -4.21 -16.29 -22.30
CA GLY A 466 -5.16 -16.30 -23.42
C GLY A 466 -5.13 -15.04 -24.29
N ARG A 467 -4.29 -14.04 -23.95
CA ARG A 467 -4.23 -12.77 -24.68
C ARG A 467 -2.95 -12.69 -25.50
N ASP A 468 -3.12 -12.45 -26.80
CA ASP A 468 -2.00 -12.05 -27.66
C ASP A 468 -1.32 -10.82 -27.04
N PRO A 469 0.03 -10.80 -26.93
CA PRO A 469 0.76 -9.63 -26.48
C PRO A 469 0.38 -8.32 -27.17
N GLN A 470 -0.07 -8.38 -28.43
CA GLN A 470 -0.58 -7.23 -29.17
C GLN A 470 -1.96 -6.80 -28.68
N GLN A 471 -2.85 -7.73 -28.34
CA GLN A 471 -4.16 -7.41 -27.75
C GLN A 471 -4.05 -6.87 -26.34
N LEU A 472 -3.05 -7.35 -25.56
CA LEU A 472 -2.78 -6.82 -24.24
C LEU A 472 -2.23 -5.38 -24.31
N ALA A 473 -1.34 -5.11 -25.26
CA ALA A 473 -0.85 -3.76 -25.54
C ALA A 473 -2.00 -2.83 -25.97
N HIS A 474 -2.88 -3.30 -26.82
CA HIS A 474 -4.07 -2.57 -27.27
C HIS A 474 -5.06 -2.30 -26.12
N SER A 475 -5.33 -3.30 -25.27
CA SER A 475 -6.21 -3.10 -24.10
C SER A 475 -5.58 -2.22 -23.03
N LEU A 476 -4.25 -2.16 -22.94
CA LEU A 476 -3.54 -1.21 -22.09
C LEU A 476 -3.56 0.21 -22.69
N GLU A 477 -3.54 0.34 -24.02
CA GLU A 477 -3.73 1.60 -24.73
C GLU A 477 -5.18 2.10 -24.63
N GLU A 478 -6.17 1.21 -24.77
CA GLU A 478 -7.60 1.54 -24.56
C GLU A 478 -7.87 1.96 -23.11
N LEU A 479 -7.34 1.22 -22.13
CA LEU A 479 -7.39 1.61 -20.72
C LEU A 479 -6.66 2.92 -20.46
N ALA A 480 -5.66 3.23 -21.26
CA ALA A 480 -4.95 4.48 -21.22
C ALA A 480 -5.77 5.63 -21.73
N THR A 481 -6.43 5.45 -22.85
CA THR A 481 -7.38 6.40 -23.40
C THR A 481 -8.62 6.52 -22.52
N GLU A 482 -9.07 5.44 -21.89
CA GLU A 482 -10.15 5.48 -20.90
C GLU A 482 -9.74 6.11 -19.56
N CYS A 483 -8.47 5.96 -19.13
CA CYS A 483 -7.92 6.64 -17.96
C CYS A 483 -7.31 7.99 -18.28
N SER A 484 -6.81 8.22 -19.47
CA SER A 484 -6.43 9.50 -20.03
C SER A 484 -7.65 10.05 -20.75
N LEU A 485 -8.54 10.67 -20.03
CA LEU A 485 -9.55 11.55 -20.61
C LEU A 485 -8.84 12.52 -21.55
N ASP A 486 -9.36 12.56 -22.76
CA ASP A 486 -8.98 13.46 -23.84
C ASP A 486 -8.16 14.67 -23.38
N TYR A 487 -6.88 14.58 -23.58
CA TYR A 487 -5.98 15.73 -23.54
C TYR A 487 -6.18 16.49 -24.85
N GLU A 488 -7.45 16.85 -25.16
CA GLU A 488 -7.70 17.87 -26.14
C GLU A 488 -7.38 19.23 -25.51
N ASP A 489 -6.42 19.84 -26.10
CA ASP A 489 -5.88 21.16 -25.92
C ASP A 489 -6.84 22.18 -25.29
N GLY A 490 -6.78 22.33 -23.98
CA GLY A 490 -7.19 23.57 -23.32
C GLY A 490 -6.12 24.63 -23.61
N PRO A 491 -6.48 25.84 -24.04
CA PRO A 491 -5.50 26.87 -24.37
C PRO A 491 -4.69 27.25 -23.15
N GLY A 492 -3.41 26.88 -23.11
CA GLY A 492 -2.45 27.42 -22.18
C GLY A 492 -1.60 26.48 -21.34
N MET A 493 -1.67 25.16 -21.53
CA MET A 493 -0.68 24.25 -20.93
C MET A 493 0.15 23.60 -22.04
N THR A 494 1.31 24.16 -22.28
CA THR A 494 2.37 23.45 -22.99
C THR A 494 2.85 22.26 -22.16
N PRO A 495 3.17 21.10 -22.76
CA PRO A 495 3.68 19.91 -22.07
C PRO A 495 5.11 20.05 -21.54
N SER A 496 5.54 21.22 -21.19
CA SER A 496 6.87 21.52 -20.62
C SER A 496 6.82 21.51 -19.10
N GLY A 497 6.50 20.35 -18.51
CA GLY A 497 6.89 20.04 -17.13
C GLY A 497 8.37 19.66 -17.09
N PRO A 498 9.03 19.71 -15.92
CA PRO A 498 10.48 19.43 -15.77
C PRO A 498 10.93 18.02 -16.16
N PHE A 499 10.07 17.21 -16.73
CA PHE A 499 10.33 15.82 -17.15
C PHE A 499 10.12 15.55 -18.64
N GLY A 500 10.15 16.58 -19.50
CA GLY A 500 10.11 16.43 -20.95
C GLY A 500 8.78 15.91 -21.51
N GLU A 501 8.70 15.79 -22.82
CA GLU A 501 7.51 15.42 -23.61
C GLU A 501 6.89 14.04 -23.32
N SER A 502 7.45 13.26 -22.39
CA SER A 502 6.95 11.94 -21.98
C SER A 502 5.97 11.97 -20.81
N SER A 503 5.57 13.14 -20.33
CA SER A 503 4.63 13.29 -19.21
C SER A 503 3.16 13.15 -19.59
N GLY A 504 2.87 12.72 -20.81
CA GLY A 504 1.55 12.30 -21.23
C GLY A 504 1.16 11.00 -20.58
N GLY A 505 0.28 11.06 -19.57
CA GLY A 505 -0.44 9.94 -18.98
C GLY A 505 0.41 8.81 -18.35
N ALA A 506 -0.08 8.22 -17.29
CA ALA A 506 0.54 7.08 -16.59
C ALA A 506 0.79 5.84 -17.48
N VAL A 507 0.24 5.82 -18.69
CA VAL A 507 0.25 4.68 -19.60
C VAL A 507 1.53 4.49 -20.39
N PRO A 508 2.19 5.52 -20.94
CA PRO A 508 3.50 5.32 -21.56
C PRO A 508 4.48 4.72 -20.55
N ILE A 509 4.46 5.21 -19.30
CA ILE A 509 5.32 4.67 -18.23
C ILE A 509 4.95 3.23 -17.88
N ALA A 510 3.66 2.89 -17.87
CA ALA A 510 3.20 1.52 -17.62
C ALA A 510 3.57 0.59 -18.79
N LEU A 511 3.46 1.06 -20.03
CA LEU A 511 3.80 0.30 -21.24
C LEU A 511 5.33 0.09 -21.37
N GLU A 512 6.11 1.13 -21.11
CA GLU A 512 7.58 1.03 -21.07
C GLU A 512 8.04 0.12 -19.94
N ASN A 513 7.48 0.26 -18.75
CA ASN A 513 7.74 -0.65 -17.64
C ASN A 513 7.31 -2.08 -17.95
N PHE A 514 6.20 -2.26 -18.66
CA PHE A 514 5.74 -3.57 -19.12
C PHE A 514 6.69 -4.21 -20.13
N GLN A 515 7.16 -3.46 -21.12
CA GLN A 515 8.15 -3.94 -22.07
C GLN A 515 9.48 -4.29 -21.40
N MET A 516 9.94 -3.46 -20.46
CA MET A 516 11.13 -3.74 -19.68
C MET A 516 10.99 -4.98 -18.80
N LEU A 517 9.83 -5.19 -18.19
CA LEU A 517 9.58 -6.33 -17.34
C LEU A 517 9.42 -7.64 -18.11
N LYS A 518 8.88 -7.59 -19.33
CA LYS A 518 8.90 -8.72 -20.26
C LYS A 518 10.32 -9.11 -20.69
N GLN A 519 11.20 -8.13 -20.83
CA GLN A 519 12.62 -8.37 -21.10
C GLN A 519 13.32 -8.97 -19.89
N ARG A 520 12.95 -8.55 -18.67
CA ARG A 520 13.48 -9.07 -17.40
C ARG A 520 13.12 -10.54 -17.15
N GLN A 521 11.95 -11.00 -17.62
CA GLN A 521 11.55 -12.41 -17.51
C GLN A 521 12.31 -13.33 -18.50
N ARG A 522 12.95 -12.78 -19.52
CA ARG A 522 13.62 -13.55 -20.57
C ARG A 522 15.12 -13.75 -20.38
N SER A 523 15.76 -13.01 -19.49
CA SER A 523 17.19 -13.17 -19.21
C SER A 523 17.53 -12.70 -17.79
N ASP A 524 18.39 -13.43 -17.10
CA ASP A 524 19.00 -13.02 -15.82
C ASP A 524 19.93 -11.81 -16.00
N THR A 525 20.20 -11.41 -17.22
CA THR A 525 20.97 -10.24 -17.61
C THR A 525 20.09 -9.28 -18.41
N PHE A 526 20.13 -8.02 -18.03
CA PHE A 526 19.46 -6.94 -18.74
C PHE A 526 20.19 -6.66 -20.07
N VAL A 527 19.97 -7.47 -21.07
CA VAL A 527 20.43 -7.17 -22.43
C VAL A 527 19.25 -6.58 -23.20
N ASP A 528 19.40 -5.36 -23.70
CA ASP A 528 18.43 -4.77 -24.61
C ASP A 528 18.52 -5.48 -25.96
N PRO A 529 17.46 -6.16 -26.41
CA PRO A 529 17.51 -6.88 -27.68
C PRO A 529 17.60 -5.95 -28.90
N SER A 530 17.34 -4.66 -28.76
CA SER A 530 17.41 -3.69 -29.85
C SER A 530 18.81 -3.14 -30.08
N ASP A 531 19.64 -3.04 -29.05
CA ASP A 531 21.00 -2.49 -29.13
C ASP A 531 22.09 -3.42 -28.61
N GLY A 532 21.72 -4.59 -28.08
CA GLY A 532 22.67 -5.59 -27.58
C GLY A 532 23.47 -5.17 -26.34
N ARG A 533 23.08 -4.11 -25.65
CA ARG A 533 23.82 -3.58 -24.50
C ARG A 533 23.30 -4.13 -23.19
N GLU A 534 24.21 -4.54 -22.32
CA GLU A 534 23.90 -4.87 -20.93
C GLU A 534 23.48 -3.61 -20.18
N ARG A 535 22.27 -3.63 -19.63
CA ARG A 535 21.80 -2.60 -18.70
C ARG A 535 21.94 -3.10 -17.28
N VAL A 536 22.73 -2.41 -16.50
CA VAL A 536 23.07 -2.82 -15.14
C VAL A 536 21.95 -2.41 -14.17
N ASN A 537 21.42 -3.40 -13.45
CA ASN A 537 20.59 -3.14 -12.28
C ASN A 537 21.47 -2.58 -11.17
N LEU A 538 21.09 -1.45 -10.55
CA LEU A 538 21.83 -0.85 -9.44
C LEU A 538 22.07 -1.80 -8.26
N LEU A 539 21.24 -2.83 -8.09
CA LEU A 539 21.41 -3.87 -7.08
C LEU A 539 22.50 -4.90 -7.41
N ASN A 540 22.86 -5.03 -8.68
CA ASN A 540 23.88 -5.96 -9.19
C ASN A 540 25.06 -5.21 -9.82
N TRP A 541 25.18 -3.92 -9.59
CA TRP A 541 26.29 -3.13 -10.12
C TRP A 541 27.60 -3.51 -9.44
N ASP A 542 28.54 -3.92 -10.24
CA ASP A 542 29.88 -4.35 -9.82
C ASP A 542 30.89 -3.19 -9.66
N GLY A 543 30.43 -1.94 -9.77
CA GLY A 543 31.28 -0.76 -9.74
C GLY A 543 32.04 -0.47 -11.04
N LYS A 544 31.79 -1.26 -12.09
CA LYS A 544 32.43 -1.09 -13.40
C LYS A 544 31.37 -0.82 -14.44
N GLY A 545 31.41 0.32 -15.04
CA GLY A 545 30.49 0.74 -16.09
C GLY A 545 29.82 2.09 -15.81
N GLN A 546 29.23 2.68 -16.79
CA GLN A 546 28.50 3.94 -16.65
C GLN A 546 27.15 3.64 -16.00
N GLY A 547 27.04 3.85 -14.70
CA GLY A 547 25.83 3.64 -13.93
C GLY A 547 24.74 4.66 -14.32
N GLY A 548 23.62 4.15 -14.80
CA GLY A 548 22.41 4.92 -15.00
C GLY A 548 21.25 3.98 -15.32
N LEU A 549 20.11 4.24 -14.71
CA LEU A 549 18.91 3.41 -14.92
C LEU A 549 18.44 3.43 -16.39
N PHE A 550 18.75 4.47 -17.11
CA PHE A 550 18.53 4.65 -18.54
C PHE A 550 19.58 5.61 -19.10
N LEU A 551 20.47 5.12 -19.91
CA LEU A 551 21.25 5.98 -20.78
C LEU A 551 20.52 6.11 -22.11
N PRO A 552 20.39 7.31 -22.69
CA PRO A 552 19.96 7.47 -24.06
C PRO A 552 20.92 6.67 -24.96
N ALA A 553 20.39 6.09 -26.03
CA ALA A 553 21.23 5.46 -27.04
C ALA A 553 22.35 6.44 -27.44
N PRO A 554 23.61 6.01 -27.53
CA PRO A 554 24.62 6.87 -28.08
C PRO A 554 24.24 7.19 -29.51
N ASP A 555 24.37 8.45 -29.86
CA ASP A 555 24.19 8.93 -31.22
C ASP A 555 24.95 8.03 -32.19
N ALA A 556 24.37 7.83 -33.36
CA ALA A 556 24.97 7.06 -34.43
C ALA A 556 26.41 7.54 -34.69
N PRO A 557 27.31 6.66 -35.10
CA PRO A 557 28.68 7.03 -35.35
C PRO A 557 28.72 8.16 -36.40
N ASP A 558 29.32 9.28 -36.03
CA ASP A 558 29.69 10.30 -36.99
C ASP A 558 30.68 9.68 -38.01
N ASP A 559 30.18 9.35 -39.17
CA ASP A 559 30.99 9.21 -40.38
C ASP A 559 31.43 10.62 -40.78
N ASP A 560 32.55 11.05 -40.25
CA ASP A 560 33.46 11.86 -41.03
C ASP A 560 34.78 12.08 -40.25
N ALA A 561 35.76 11.33 -40.71
CA ALA A 561 37.16 11.59 -40.39
C ALA A 561 37.70 12.68 -41.30
N GLY A 562 37.77 13.90 -40.79
CA GLY A 562 38.47 14.98 -41.44
C GLY A 562 39.56 15.54 -40.52
N GLY A 563 40.80 15.28 -40.86
CA GLY A 563 41.97 15.65 -40.09
C GLY A 563 42.23 17.15 -39.98
N GLY A 564 42.83 17.54 -38.87
CA GLY A 564 43.41 18.87 -38.64
C GLY A 564 44.25 18.90 -37.36
N PRO A 565 45.29 19.69 -37.28
CA PRO A 565 46.55 19.35 -36.60
C PRO A 565 46.62 19.78 -35.14
N GLY A 566 47.51 19.11 -34.43
CA GLY A 566 47.79 19.19 -33.01
C GLY A 566 48.09 20.56 -32.42
N MET A 567 47.79 20.68 -31.13
CA MET A 567 48.39 21.64 -30.23
C MET A 567 48.88 20.98 -28.94
N PRO A 568 49.94 21.53 -28.31
CA PRO A 568 50.84 20.77 -27.46
C PRO A 568 50.37 20.69 -25.97
N ALA A 569 50.89 19.69 -25.33
CA ALA A 569 50.81 19.46 -23.90
C ALA A 569 51.26 20.67 -23.07
N ARG A 570 50.52 21.02 -22.03
CA ARG A 570 50.99 21.82 -20.92
C ARG A 570 51.13 20.98 -19.67
N GLY A 571 52.33 21.17 -19.10
CA GLY A 571 52.89 20.41 -18.02
C GLY A 571 52.16 20.58 -16.69
N GLU A 572 52.40 19.59 -15.87
CA GLU A 572 52.16 19.56 -14.43
C GLU A 572 52.94 20.68 -13.71
N PRO A 573 52.48 21.12 -12.56
CA PRO A 573 53.38 21.53 -11.51
C PRO A 573 53.24 20.65 -10.25
N ASP A 574 54.43 20.30 -9.78
CA ASP A 574 54.73 19.59 -8.54
C ASP A 574 54.16 20.21 -7.25
N GLY A 575 53.82 19.29 -6.36
CA GLY A 575 54.21 19.28 -4.94
C GLY A 575 53.71 20.38 -4.01
N ILE A 576 53.04 19.92 -2.94
CA ILE A 576 53.41 20.17 -1.54
C ILE A 576 52.54 19.26 -0.65
N ARG A 577 53.24 18.40 0.12
CA ARG A 577 52.78 17.87 1.42
C ARG A 577 53.37 18.80 2.53
N PRO A 578 52.89 18.73 3.77
CA PRO A 578 52.33 17.61 4.52
C PRO A 578 50.84 17.70 4.85
#